data_0da968907d70c391b337b251585a131a
#
_entry.id   0da968907d70c391b337b251585a131a
#
_cell.length_a   1.000
_cell.length_b   1.000
_cell.length_c   1.000
_cell.angle_alpha   90.00
_cell.angle_beta   90.00
_cell.angle_gamma   90.00
#
_symmetry.space_group_name_H-M   'P 1'
#
loop_
_entity.id
_entity.type
_entity.pdbx_description
1 polymer ?
#
loop_
_entity_poly.entity_id
_entity_poly.type
_entity_poly.pdbx_seq_one_letter_code
_entity_poly.pdbx_strand_id
1 'polypeptide(L)'
;MCDGDGGGDGGGGGSDGGGGDDDWTKYADTGYESSYDPWADMVATENVQDDEFEDEFEDYDDDQISIREIPRCPAPAGIEHAIRIGTCDHCLGRIAGVRIAGDPLDTVGERVRSQALERDPDLKVNDDADCCPFCEDLFLDLDLISSRISNAIKGIECSKVQLGIHFAKDQIAAEEALRASIAATGSRPLKATLSDVIQAAVANKVPGITWVKERPEVMILFDTLTLGVNVDIRALFLYGRYRKLERGVPQTRWPCRACRGRDGGCESCNGTGQQYPDSIQSLVCEPLVERTEAKSDAFHGMGREDIDVRCIGNGRPFVAELKSPLHRTLDLEKLMKEINKAAKEKIEVTVLRYSNRAEVSRIKETKAEKSYTIRFSCEHGLDEEEITKRIHSLSGQTLEQQTPQRVAHRRADKVRKRKVMSIDNIQVEDNEIEFDVRCESGTYVKELVHSDEGRTNPSIAGVLEADCEVIWLDVKDIHAD
;
A
#
# COMPACT_ATOMS: atom_id res chain seq x y z
N MET A 1 -47.32 -54.08 -4.78
CA MET A 1 -46.57 -54.92 -3.87
C MET A 1 -45.67 -54.07 -3.10
N CYS A 2 -46.14 -53.67 -2.02
CA CYS A 2 -45.64 -53.70 -0.64
C CYS A 2 -44.70 -52.54 -0.36
N ASP A 3 -45.14 -51.54 0.33
CA ASP A 3 -45.28 -51.41 1.82
C ASP A 3 -43.90 -51.28 2.45
N GLY A 4 -43.63 -50.29 3.21
CA GLY A 4 -44.10 -49.66 4.37
C GLY A 4 -43.20 -48.47 4.73
N ASP A 5 -43.75 -47.43 5.14
CA ASP A 5 -44.07 -47.02 6.52
C ASP A 5 -42.89 -46.65 7.40
N GLY A 6 -43.06 -45.47 7.95
CA GLY A 6 -42.56 -44.97 9.22
C GLY A 6 -41.85 -43.65 9.05
N GLY A 7 -42.31 -42.51 9.35
CA GLY A 7 -43.06 -42.06 10.53
C GLY A 7 -42.14 -41.33 11.47
N GLY A 8 -42.40 -40.07 11.74
CA GLY A 8 -41.83 -39.38 12.88
C GLY A 8 -41.45 -37.91 12.58
N ASP A 9 -42.42 -37.09 12.72
CA ASP A 9 -42.57 -35.90 13.59
C ASP A 9 -41.30 -35.14 13.98
N GLY A 10 -41.34 -33.88 13.72
CA GLY A 10 -41.35 -32.92 14.81
C GLY A 10 -40.59 -31.67 14.56
N GLY A 11 -41.34 -30.59 14.40
CA GLY A 11 -41.01 -29.41 15.19
C GLY A 11 -40.09 -28.40 14.61
N GLY A 12 -40.70 -27.32 14.20
CA GLY A 12 -40.44 -26.06 14.88
C GLY A 12 -39.37 -25.18 14.30
N GLY A 13 -39.79 -24.21 13.56
CA GLY A 13 -39.61 -22.80 13.89
C GLY A 13 -38.19 -22.29 14.02
N GLY A 14 -37.87 -21.36 13.22
CA GLY A 14 -36.68 -20.56 13.43
C GLY A 14 -36.21 -19.93 12.14
N SER A 15 -36.97 -19.01 11.60
CA SER A 15 -36.48 -18.08 10.62
C SER A 15 -35.64 -17.05 11.33
N ASP A 16 -34.38 -17.36 11.61
CA ASP A 16 -33.41 -16.34 11.97
C ASP A 16 -32.73 -15.88 10.70
N GLY A 17 -33.14 -14.69 10.26
CA GLY A 17 -32.45 -13.87 9.32
C GLY A 17 -31.06 -13.50 9.87
N GLY A 18 -30.08 -14.27 9.50
CA GLY A 18 -28.69 -13.94 9.72
C GLY A 18 -28.38 -12.69 8.92
N GLY A 19 -28.38 -11.55 9.59
CA GLY A 19 -27.80 -10.32 9.08
C GLY A 19 -26.32 -10.56 8.84
N GLY A 20 -25.95 -10.69 7.58
CA GLY A 20 -24.55 -10.78 7.20
C GLY A 20 -23.85 -9.52 7.64
N ASP A 21 -22.84 -9.69 8.46
CA ASP A 21 -21.89 -8.63 8.82
C ASP A 21 -21.29 -8.05 7.54
N ASP A 22 -21.83 -6.92 7.09
CA ASP A 22 -21.24 -6.08 6.04
C ASP A 22 -20.00 -5.36 6.58
N ASP A 23 -19.02 -6.15 7.08
CA ASP A 23 -17.72 -5.63 7.48
C ASP A 23 -16.85 -5.43 6.23
N TRP A 24 -17.04 -4.27 5.60
CA TRP A 24 -16.27 -3.84 4.43
C TRP A 24 -14.79 -3.64 4.71
N THR A 25 -14.37 -3.62 5.99
CA THR A 25 -12.95 -3.58 6.33
C THR A 25 -12.27 -4.91 6.04
N LYS A 26 -13.01 -6.03 6.07
CA LYS A 26 -12.50 -7.36 5.66
C LYS A 26 -12.17 -7.44 4.17
N TYR A 27 -12.85 -6.68 3.31
CA TYR A 27 -12.61 -6.70 1.87
C TYR A 27 -11.65 -5.62 1.39
N ALA A 28 -11.32 -4.65 2.24
CA ALA A 28 -10.28 -3.67 1.95
C ALA A 28 -8.86 -4.21 2.23
N ASP A 29 -8.75 -5.33 2.96
CA ASP A 29 -7.49 -5.90 3.47
C ASP A 29 -7.28 -7.36 3.10
N THR A 30 -8.09 -7.96 2.23
CA THR A 30 -7.77 -9.27 1.66
C THR A 30 -6.75 -9.09 0.54
N GLY A 31 -5.53 -8.67 0.92
CA GLY A 31 -4.35 -9.18 0.26
C GLY A 31 -4.36 -10.69 0.47
N TYR A 32 -4.37 -11.44 -0.62
CA TYR A 32 -4.19 -12.88 -0.63
C TYR A 32 -2.88 -13.20 0.09
N GLU A 33 -2.96 -13.55 1.37
CA GLU A 33 -1.84 -14.11 2.11
C GLU A 33 -1.59 -15.51 1.54
N SER A 34 -0.74 -15.59 0.51
CA SER A 34 -0.04 -16.85 0.30
C SER A 34 0.85 -17.05 1.52
N SER A 35 0.84 -18.23 2.12
CA SER A 35 1.69 -18.60 3.27
C SER A 35 3.20 -18.54 2.97
N TYR A 36 3.59 -18.05 1.81
CA TYR A 36 4.94 -17.80 1.35
C TYR A 36 4.99 -16.39 0.76
N ASP A 37 5.59 -15.47 1.48
CA ASP A 37 5.98 -14.15 0.99
C ASP A 37 7.44 -14.19 0.56
N PRO A 38 7.73 -14.28 -0.75
CA PRO A 38 9.10 -14.31 -1.24
C PRO A 38 9.88 -13.02 -0.93
N TRP A 39 9.20 -11.97 -0.45
CA TRP A 39 9.78 -10.68 -0.10
C TRP A 39 10.01 -10.49 1.40
N ALA A 40 9.57 -11.43 2.25
CA ALA A 40 9.69 -11.33 3.71
C ALA A 40 11.14 -11.12 4.17
N ASP A 41 12.09 -11.81 3.53
CA ASP A 41 13.51 -11.67 3.84
C ASP A 41 14.13 -10.33 3.38
N MET A 42 13.47 -9.62 2.46
CA MET A 42 13.89 -8.26 2.04
C MET A 42 13.30 -7.17 2.94
N VAL A 43 12.13 -7.41 3.51
CA VAL A 43 11.41 -6.47 4.39
C VAL A 43 11.90 -6.57 5.83
N ALA A 44 12.43 -7.71 6.25
CA ALA A 44 12.94 -7.93 7.61
C ALA A 44 14.13 -7.01 7.99
N THR A 45 14.75 -6.32 7.02
CA THR A 45 15.77 -5.31 7.28
C THR A 45 15.21 -3.90 7.50
N GLU A 46 13.90 -3.67 7.37
CA GLU A 46 13.27 -2.36 7.53
C GLU A 46 12.63 -2.12 8.92
N ASN A 47 12.55 -3.13 9.79
CA ASN A 47 12.02 -3.02 11.15
C ASN A 47 13.13 -2.99 12.21
N VAL A 48 14.16 -2.16 12.02
CA VAL A 48 14.93 -1.67 13.14
C VAL A 48 14.19 -0.45 13.67
N GLN A 49 13.50 -0.63 14.80
CA GLN A 49 13.03 0.47 15.61
C GLN A 49 14.24 1.38 15.88
N ASP A 50 14.08 2.67 15.60
CA ASP A 50 14.96 3.71 16.12
C ASP A 50 14.80 3.73 17.66
N ASP A 51 15.48 2.83 18.33
CA ASP A 51 15.82 3.03 19.73
C ASP A 51 16.91 4.09 19.74
N GLU A 52 16.55 5.25 20.29
CA GLU A 52 17.50 6.31 20.63
C GLU A 52 18.53 5.70 21.60
N PHE A 53 19.65 5.25 21.06
CA PHE A 53 20.83 5.02 21.86
C PHE A 53 21.46 6.38 22.12
N GLU A 54 21.30 6.88 23.33
CA GLU A 54 22.19 7.89 23.89
C GLU A 54 23.60 7.30 23.90
N ASP A 55 24.46 7.80 23.01
CA ASP A 55 25.88 7.49 23.01
C ASP A 55 26.53 8.04 24.28
N GLU A 56 26.63 7.21 25.32
CA GLU A 56 27.67 7.39 26.32
C GLU A 56 29.02 7.04 25.68
N PHE A 57 29.71 8.05 25.17
CA PHE A 57 31.11 7.95 24.81
C PHE A 57 31.94 7.76 26.09
N GLU A 58 32.25 6.52 26.45
CA GLU A 58 33.39 6.23 27.30
C GLU A 58 34.67 6.39 26.46
N ASP A 59 35.50 7.34 26.86
CA ASP A 59 36.87 7.52 26.37
C ASP A 59 37.67 6.22 26.58
N TYR A 60 37.79 5.39 25.56
CA TYR A 60 38.74 4.29 25.56
C TYR A 60 40.09 4.79 25.03
N ASP A 61 41.08 4.71 25.92
CA ASP A 61 42.50 4.95 25.64
C ASP A 61 42.94 4.31 24.32
N ASP A 62 43.44 5.11 23.42
CA ASP A 62 43.88 4.80 22.05
C ASP A 62 45.30 4.21 22.07
N ASP A 63 45.53 3.12 22.86
CA ASP A 63 46.79 2.41 22.82
C ASP A 63 46.58 0.89 22.71
N GLN A 64 47.00 0.35 21.53
CA GLN A 64 47.17 -1.07 21.20
C GLN A 64 45.96 -1.87 20.72
N ILE A 65 45.26 -1.42 19.71
CA ILE A 65 44.67 -2.35 18.77
C ILE A 65 45.70 -2.63 17.68
N SER A 66 46.51 -3.69 17.86
CA SER A 66 47.20 -4.27 16.73
C SER A 66 46.14 -4.78 15.75
N ILE A 67 45.89 -4.02 14.71
CA ILE A 67 45.09 -4.46 13.55
C ILE A 67 45.88 -5.67 13.02
N ARG A 68 45.47 -6.88 13.42
CA ARG A 68 45.85 -8.09 12.71
C ARG A 68 45.25 -7.88 11.32
N GLU A 69 46.12 -7.55 10.35
CA GLU A 69 45.71 -7.54 8.95
C GLU A 69 45.20 -8.94 8.64
N ILE A 70 43.87 -9.06 8.59
CA ILE A 70 43.22 -10.27 8.09
C ILE A 70 43.66 -10.36 6.64
N PRO A 71 44.34 -11.47 6.22
CA PRO A 71 44.76 -11.60 4.85
C PRO A 71 43.57 -11.41 3.94
N ARG A 72 43.57 -10.37 3.12
CA ARG A 72 42.44 -10.07 2.20
C ARG A 72 42.35 -11.05 1.05
N CYS A 73 43.39 -11.84 0.83
CA CYS A 73 43.47 -12.87 -0.17
C CYS A 73 44.11 -14.16 0.42
N PRO A 74 43.76 -15.34 -0.10
CA PRO A 74 44.36 -16.59 0.32
C PRO A 74 45.86 -16.63 -0.03
N ALA A 75 46.59 -17.43 0.74
CA ALA A 75 47.99 -17.77 0.40
C ALA A 75 48.05 -18.47 -0.99
N PRO A 76 49.23 -18.48 -1.66
CA PRO A 76 49.38 -19.16 -2.95
C PRO A 76 48.84 -20.59 -2.98
N ALA A 77 49.06 -21.37 -1.94
CA ALA A 77 48.56 -22.75 -1.81
C ALA A 77 46.99 -22.80 -1.80
N GLY A 78 46.32 -21.79 -1.24
CA GLY A 78 44.84 -21.70 -1.29
C GLY A 78 44.35 -21.41 -2.70
N ILE A 79 45.03 -20.54 -3.45
CA ILE A 79 44.73 -20.27 -4.86
C ILE A 79 44.93 -21.53 -5.72
N GLU A 80 46.08 -22.22 -5.54
CA GLU A 80 46.36 -23.48 -6.23
C GLU A 80 45.29 -24.55 -5.92
N HIS A 81 44.86 -24.64 -4.65
CA HIS A 81 43.77 -25.54 -4.28
C HIS A 81 42.45 -25.15 -4.99
N ALA A 82 42.10 -23.86 -5.01
CA ALA A 82 40.89 -23.38 -5.72
C ALA A 82 40.95 -23.76 -7.22
N ILE A 83 42.09 -23.63 -7.86
CA ILE A 83 42.29 -24.03 -9.26
C ILE A 83 42.11 -25.55 -9.44
N ARG A 84 42.70 -26.37 -8.53
CA ARG A 84 42.56 -27.83 -8.57
C ARG A 84 41.14 -28.35 -8.41
N ILE A 85 40.26 -27.61 -7.73
CA ILE A 85 38.86 -28.00 -7.56
C ILE A 85 37.94 -27.48 -8.66
N GLY A 86 38.47 -26.83 -9.71
CA GLY A 86 37.66 -26.36 -10.86
C GLY A 86 37.01 -25.01 -10.69
N THR A 87 37.58 -24.09 -9.90
CA THR A 87 37.04 -22.74 -9.72
C THR A 87 37.08 -21.95 -11.03
N CYS A 88 35.96 -21.32 -11.43
CA CYS A 88 35.88 -20.44 -12.59
C CYS A 88 36.68 -19.14 -12.38
N ASP A 89 37.03 -18.43 -13.47
CA ASP A 89 37.85 -17.23 -13.39
C ASP A 89 37.17 -16.09 -12.67
N HIS A 90 35.84 -15.90 -12.80
CA HIS A 90 35.09 -14.93 -12.00
C HIS A 90 35.24 -15.16 -10.50
N CYS A 91 35.06 -16.40 -10.04
CA CYS A 91 35.26 -16.74 -8.64
C CYS A 91 36.74 -16.64 -8.22
N LEU A 92 37.66 -17.04 -9.05
CA LEU A 92 39.08 -16.90 -8.76
C LEU A 92 39.50 -15.44 -8.59
N GLY A 93 39.03 -14.53 -9.47
CA GLY A 93 39.23 -13.10 -9.34
C GLY A 93 38.59 -12.50 -8.09
N ARG A 94 37.41 -13.01 -7.70
CA ARG A 94 36.68 -12.59 -6.49
C ARG A 94 37.43 -12.98 -5.21
N ILE A 95 37.87 -14.24 -5.11
CA ILE A 95 38.50 -14.78 -3.90
C ILE A 95 39.97 -14.37 -3.76
N ALA A 96 40.66 -14.11 -4.84
CA ALA A 96 42.06 -13.67 -4.82
C ALA A 96 42.24 -12.28 -4.16
N GLY A 97 41.16 -11.50 -4.04
CA GLY A 97 41.17 -10.22 -3.34
C GLY A 97 41.95 -9.11 -4.04
N VAL A 98 42.45 -9.38 -5.24
CA VAL A 98 43.22 -8.39 -6.04
C VAL A 98 42.22 -7.39 -6.62
N ARG A 99 42.21 -6.18 -6.07
CA ARG A 99 41.40 -5.06 -6.61
C ARG A 99 42.26 -4.27 -7.57
N ILE A 100 42.23 -4.61 -8.85
CA ILE A 100 42.66 -3.69 -9.89
C ILE A 100 41.42 -2.87 -10.25
N ALA A 101 41.47 -1.57 -9.98
CA ALA A 101 40.33 -0.70 -10.24
C ALA A 101 39.99 -0.73 -11.75
N GLY A 102 38.80 -1.22 -12.07
CA GLY A 102 38.27 -1.23 -13.44
C GLY A 102 38.39 -2.55 -14.21
N ASP A 103 39.18 -3.53 -13.75
CA ASP A 103 39.25 -4.82 -14.45
C ASP A 103 38.07 -5.73 -14.08
N PRO A 104 37.43 -6.40 -15.06
CA PRO A 104 36.44 -7.44 -14.82
C PRO A 104 37.01 -8.60 -13.99
N LEU A 105 36.16 -9.26 -13.20
CA LEU A 105 36.60 -10.34 -12.30
C LEU A 105 37.18 -11.55 -13.02
N ASP A 106 36.62 -11.91 -14.17
CA ASP A 106 37.12 -12.97 -15.04
C ASP A 106 38.54 -12.68 -15.52
N THR A 107 38.81 -11.48 -16.01
CA THR A 107 40.13 -11.03 -16.43
C THR A 107 41.13 -11.07 -15.27
N VAL A 108 40.71 -10.68 -14.06
CA VAL A 108 41.54 -10.80 -12.85
C VAL A 108 41.83 -12.28 -12.53
N GLY A 109 40.82 -13.14 -12.62
CA GLY A 109 40.92 -14.56 -12.37
C GLY A 109 41.83 -15.28 -13.38
N GLU A 110 41.69 -14.99 -14.67
CA GLU A 110 42.59 -15.50 -15.72
C GLU A 110 44.06 -15.14 -15.42
N ARG A 111 44.31 -13.90 -15.00
CA ARG A 111 45.66 -13.46 -14.63
C ARG A 111 46.18 -14.20 -13.40
N VAL A 112 45.35 -14.40 -12.38
CA VAL A 112 45.68 -15.15 -11.16
C VAL A 112 45.98 -16.61 -11.50
N ARG A 113 45.18 -17.24 -12.37
CA ARG A 113 45.36 -18.60 -12.86
C ARG A 113 46.69 -18.71 -13.61
N SER A 114 46.98 -17.83 -14.56
CA SER A 114 48.21 -17.80 -15.33
C SER A 114 49.46 -17.69 -14.43
N GLN A 115 49.42 -16.78 -13.44
CA GLN A 115 50.52 -16.64 -12.47
C GLN A 115 50.72 -17.87 -11.58
N ALA A 116 49.63 -18.59 -11.24
CA ALA A 116 49.72 -19.82 -10.49
C ALA A 116 50.40 -20.95 -11.33
N LEU A 117 50.01 -21.07 -12.59
CA LEU A 117 50.57 -22.03 -13.54
C LEU A 117 52.05 -21.73 -13.90
N GLU A 118 52.44 -20.46 -13.93
CA GLU A 118 53.84 -20.07 -14.09
C GLU A 118 54.70 -20.48 -12.88
N ARG A 119 54.13 -20.44 -11.66
CA ARG A 119 54.83 -20.85 -10.42
C ARG A 119 54.89 -22.34 -10.25
N ASP A 120 53.84 -23.05 -10.60
CA ASP A 120 53.74 -24.52 -10.56
C ASP A 120 53.23 -25.04 -11.92
N PRO A 121 54.15 -25.35 -12.88
CA PRO A 121 53.78 -25.89 -14.18
C PRO A 121 53.11 -27.25 -14.13
N ASP A 122 53.27 -27.98 -13.02
CA ASP A 122 52.66 -29.31 -12.80
C ASP A 122 51.27 -29.19 -12.12
N LEU A 123 50.79 -27.98 -11.88
CA LEU A 123 49.48 -27.72 -11.30
C LEU A 123 48.37 -28.28 -12.22
N LYS A 124 47.70 -29.32 -11.75
CA LYS A 124 46.56 -29.90 -12.47
C LYS A 124 45.32 -29.03 -12.27
N VAL A 125 44.76 -28.56 -13.37
CA VAL A 125 43.45 -27.95 -13.40
C VAL A 125 42.43 -29.08 -13.49
N ASN A 126 41.37 -29.04 -12.70
CA ASN A 126 40.26 -29.98 -12.83
C ASN A 126 39.30 -29.50 -13.92
N ASP A 127 39.61 -29.90 -15.15
CA ASP A 127 38.77 -29.58 -16.32
C ASP A 127 37.51 -30.48 -16.39
N ASP A 128 37.44 -31.54 -15.56
CA ASP A 128 36.34 -32.48 -15.49
C ASP A 128 35.32 -32.11 -14.38
N ALA A 129 35.47 -30.96 -13.73
CA ALA A 129 34.49 -30.48 -12.75
C ALA A 129 33.17 -30.17 -13.45
N ASP A 130 32.06 -30.74 -12.96
CA ASP A 130 30.73 -30.54 -13.52
C ASP A 130 30.30 -29.05 -13.49
N CYS A 131 30.74 -28.30 -12.47
CA CYS A 131 30.51 -26.86 -12.33
C CYS A 131 31.49 -26.22 -11.36
N CYS A 132 31.56 -24.90 -11.36
CA CYS A 132 32.35 -24.13 -10.40
C CYS A 132 31.84 -24.35 -8.96
N PRO A 133 32.69 -24.85 -8.02
CA PRO A 133 32.22 -25.19 -6.67
C PRO A 133 31.84 -23.96 -5.81
N PHE A 134 32.18 -22.74 -6.24
CA PHE A 134 31.83 -21.51 -5.54
C PHE A 134 30.54 -20.85 -6.04
N CYS A 135 30.18 -20.97 -7.31
CA CYS A 135 29.05 -20.25 -7.89
C CYS A 135 28.11 -21.15 -8.67
N GLU A 136 28.42 -22.46 -8.80
CA GLU A 136 27.57 -23.37 -9.60
C GLU A 136 27.27 -22.79 -11.00
N ASP A 137 28.29 -22.18 -11.61
CA ASP A 137 28.33 -21.57 -12.94
C ASP A 137 27.39 -20.34 -13.13
N LEU A 138 26.83 -19.77 -12.06
CA LEU A 138 25.98 -18.57 -12.14
C LEU A 138 26.66 -17.39 -12.86
N PHE A 139 28.00 -17.26 -12.82
CA PHE A 139 28.68 -16.22 -13.58
C PHE A 139 28.80 -16.53 -15.08
N LEU A 140 28.78 -17.81 -15.47
CA LEU A 140 28.75 -18.20 -16.87
C LEU A 140 27.38 -17.95 -17.48
N ASP A 141 26.31 -18.08 -16.67
CA ASP A 141 24.93 -17.84 -17.07
C ASP A 141 24.52 -16.36 -17.02
N LEU A 142 25.44 -15.44 -16.76
CA LEU A 142 25.15 -14.02 -16.54
C LEU A 142 24.35 -13.37 -17.68
N ASP A 143 24.65 -13.73 -18.93
CA ASP A 143 23.91 -13.20 -20.09
C ASP A 143 22.46 -13.71 -20.13
N LEU A 144 22.25 -14.98 -19.79
CA LEU A 144 20.91 -15.58 -19.66
C LEU A 144 20.15 -14.91 -18.50
N ILE A 145 20.76 -14.77 -17.34
CA ILE A 145 20.16 -14.15 -16.15
C ILE A 145 19.77 -12.71 -16.44
N SER A 146 20.69 -11.90 -16.97
CA SER A 146 20.42 -10.49 -17.29
C SER A 146 19.35 -10.32 -18.37
N SER A 147 19.29 -11.25 -19.33
CA SER A 147 18.24 -11.26 -20.35
C SER A 147 16.87 -11.61 -19.78
N ARG A 148 16.78 -12.59 -18.86
CA ARG A 148 15.54 -12.93 -18.16
C ARG A 148 15.02 -11.76 -17.33
N ILE A 149 15.90 -11.11 -16.56
CA ILE A 149 15.54 -9.93 -15.76
C ILE A 149 15.09 -8.79 -16.66
N SER A 150 15.82 -8.47 -17.70
CA SER A 150 15.48 -7.39 -18.64
C SER A 150 14.13 -7.65 -19.33
N ASN A 151 13.85 -8.89 -19.70
CA ASN A 151 12.56 -9.27 -20.30
C ASN A 151 11.42 -9.21 -19.30
N ALA A 152 11.65 -9.54 -18.01
CA ALA A 152 10.63 -9.51 -16.97
C ALA A 152 10.13 -8.08 -16.65
N ILE A 153 10.96 -7.06 -16.83
CA ILE A 153 10.59 -5.65 -16.63
C ILE A 153 10.26 -4.92 -17.93
N LYS A 154 10.26 -5.64 -19.05
CA LYS A 154 9.94 -5.05 -20.35
C LYS A 154 8.50 -4.53 -20.40
N GLY A 155 8.32 -3.27 -20.81
CA GLY A 155 7.01 -2.61 -20.86
C GLY A 155 6.57 -2.00 -19.53
N ILE A 156 7.38 -2.10 -18.49
CA ILE A 156 7.13 -1.43 -17.21
C ILE A 156 7.94 -0.15 -17.19
N GLU A 157 7.27 0.98 -17.04
CA GLU A 157 7.91 2.27 -16.83
C GLU A 157 8.46 2.35 -15.41
N CYS A 158 9.78 2.29 -15.26
CA CYS A 158 10.47 2.42 -13.97
C CYS A 158 11.84 3.06 -14.13
N SER A 159 12.20 3.87 -13.16
CA SER A 159 13.53 4.49 -13.04
C SER A 159 14.31 3.98 -11.83
N LYS A 160 13.61 3.54 -10.78
CA LYS A 160 14.18 3.06 -9.53
C LYS A 160 13.86 1.59 -9.33
N VAL A 161 14.89 0.75 -9.39
CA VAL A 161 14.74 -0.70 -9.33
C VAL A 161 15.58 -1.26 -8.17
N GLN A 162 15.03 -2.23 -7.48
CA GLN A 162 15.75 -2.99 -6.44
C GLN A 162 15.89 -4.44 -6.90
N LEU A 163 17.09 -4.99 -6.76
CA LEU A 163 17.37 -6.39 -7.02
C LEU A 163 17.58 -7.15 -5.70
N GLY A 164 16.77 -8.16 -5.47
CA GLY A 164 17.00 -9.21 -4.49
C GLY A 164 17.45 -10.49 -5.18
N ILE A 165 18.32 -11.25 -4.51
CA ILE A 165 18.75 -12.57 -4.99
C ILE A 165 18.46 -13.57 -3.88
N HIS A 166 17.63 -14.55 -4.20
CA HIS A 166 17.37 -15.69 -3.33
C HIS A 166 18.35 -16.80 -3.64
N PHE A 167 19.07 -17.25 -2.61
CA PHE A 167 19.96 -18.41 -2.63
C PHE A 167 19.40 -19.48 -1.70
N ALA A 168 19.60 -20.75 -2.05
CA ALA A 168 19.38 -21.81 -1.09
C ALA A 168 20.33 -21.68 0.10
N LYS A 169 19.87 -22.00 1.30
CA LYS A 169 20.68 -21.84 2.53
C LYS A 169 21.94 -22.72 2.51
N ASP A 170 21.84 -23.92 1.97
CA ASP A 170 22.95 -24.87 1.79
C ASP A 170 23.99 -24.36 0.79
N GLN A 171 23.59 -23.72 -0.30
CA GLN A 171 24.46 -23.11 -1.29
C GLN A 171 25.34 -22.01 -0.65
N ILE A 172 24.76 -21.11 0.13
CA ILE A 172 25.53 -20.07 0.83
C ILE A 172 26.47 -20.68 1.87
N ALA A 173 25.99 -21.65 2.67
CA ALA A 173 26.81 -22.30 3.68
C ALA A 173 28.00 -23.07 3.06
N ALA A 174 27.78 -23.74 1.93
CA ALA A 174 28.86 -24.45 1.19
C ALA A 174 29.88 -23.45 0.66
N GLU A 175 29.48 -22.33 0.08
CA GLU A 175 30.35 -21.26 -0.41
C GLU A 175 31.19 -20.66 0.72
N GLU A 176 30.59 -20.36 1.85
CA GLU A 176 31.29 -19.82 3.02
C GLU A 176 32.30 -20.82 3.61
N ALA A 177 31.89 -22.07 3.74
CA ALA A 177 32.79 -23.13 4.22
C ALA A 177 33.97 -23.31 3.27
N LEU A 178 33.75 -23.28 1.97
CA LEU A 178 34.82 -23.42 0.96
C LEU A 178 35.76 -22.21 0.99
N ARG A 179 35.26 -20.97 1.11
CA ARG A 179 36.11 -19.79 1.31
C ARG A 179 36.95 -19.89 2.59
N ALA A 180 36.37 -20.40 3.67
CA ALA A 180 37.06 -20.58 4.92
C ALA A 180 38.20 -21.62 4.79
N SER A 181 37.99 -22.72 4.06
CA SER A 181 38.98 -23.80 3.87
C SER A 181 40.24 -23.33 3.18
N ILE A 182 40.15 -22.29 2.33
CA ILE A 182 41.28 -21.71 1.61
C ILE A 182 41.78 -20.38 2.22
N ALA A 183 41.37 -20.06 3.43
CA ALA A 183 41.64 -18.79 4.12
C ALA A 183 41.22 -17.53 3.34
N ALA A 184 40.13 -17.61 2.56
CA ALA A 184 39.56 -16.52 1.75
C ALA A 184 38.36 -15.85 2.40
N THR A 185 38.19 -15.92 3.72
CA THR A 185 37.06 -15.35 4.47
C THR A 185 36.94 -13.82 4.33
N GLY A 186 38.06 -13.13 4.08
CA GLY A 186 38.09 -11.70 3.78
C GLY A 186 37.69 -11.34 2.34
N SER A 187 37.46 -12.32 1.46
CA SER A 187 37.02 -12.10 0.09
C SER A 187 35.54 -11.72 0.05
N ARG A 188 35.12 -11.07 -1.04
CA ARG A 188 33.75 -10.61 -1.21
C ARG A 188 32.77 -11.78 -1.30
N PRO A 189 31.65 -11.79 -0.55
CA PRO A 189 30.63 -12.85 -0.62
C PRO A 189 30.06 -13.03 -2.03
N LEU A 190 29.66 -14.26 -2.38
CA LEU A 190 29.05 -14.59 -3.68
C LEU A 190 27.83 -13.72 -3.95
N LYS A 191 26.88 -13.63 -3.00
CA LYS A 191 25.63 -12.86 -3.12
C LYS A 191 25.88 -11.40 -3.50
N ALA A 192 26.81 -10.73 -2.81
CA ALA A 192 27.13 -9.32 -3.08
C ALA A 192 27.78 -9.13 -4.45
N THR A 193 28.68 -10.03 -4.83
CA THR A 193 29.36 -9.96 -6.12
C THR A 193 28.41 -10.24 -7.28
N LEU A 194 27.59 -11.29 -7.17
CA LEU A 194 26.61 -11.64 -8.20
C LEU A 194 25.58 -10.52 -8.39
N SER A 195 25.14 -9.89 -7.30
CA SER A 195 24.24 -8.74 -7.37
C SER A 195 24.82 -7.60 -8.19
N ASP A 196 26.08 -7.22 -7.95
CA ASP A 196 26.69 -6.10 -8.69
C ASP A 196 26.89 -6.44 -10.17
N VAL A 197 27.31 -7.66 -10.47
CA VAL A 197 27.55 -8.10 -11.85
C VAL A 197 26.24 -8.18 -12.63
N ILE A 198 25.17 -8.72 -12.02
CA ILE A 198 23.83 -8.72 -12.62
C ILE A 198 23.33 -7.28 -12.84
N GLN A 199 23.46 -6.40 -11.83
CA GLN A 199 23.04 -5.01 -11.94
C GLN A 199 23.75 -4.30 -13.10
N ALA A 200 25.04 -4.48 -13.25
CA ALA A 200 25.82 -3.92 -14.35
C ALA A 200 25.37 -4.48 -15.71
N ALA A 201 25.18 -5.80 -15.82
CA ALA A 201 24.73 -6.45 -17.05
C ALA A 201 23.31 -6.01 -17.48
N VAL A 202 22.40 -5.88 -16.52
CA VAL A 202 21.01 -5.40 -16.79
C VAL A 202 21.03 -3.93 -17.16
N ALA A 203 21.82 -3.08 -16.50
CA ALA A 203 21.92 -1.65 -16.83
C ALA A 203 22.37 -1.42 -18.28
N ASN A 204 23.23 -2.27 -18.81
CA ASN A 204 23.64 -2.24 -20.22
C ASN A 204 22.48 -2.59 -21.19
N LYS A 205 21.55 -3.45 -20.76
CA LYS A 205 20.41 -3.89 -21.59
C LYS A 205 19.18 -2.98 -21.45
N VAL A 206 19.01 -2.35 -20.28
CA VAL A 206 17.89 -1.47 -19.94
C VAL A 206 18.41 -0.10 -19.48
N PRO A 207 18.67 0.81 -20.44
CA PRO A 207 19.21 2.13 -20.08
C PRO A 207 18.17 2.95 -19.30
N GLY A 208 18.64 3.77 -18.36
CA GLY A 208 17.81 4.71 -17.60
C GLY A 208 17.31 4.18 -16.27
N ILE A 209 17.60 2.92 -15.91
CA ILE A 209 17.31 2.41 -14.57
C ILE A 209 18.42 2.79 -13.58
N THR A 210 18.03 3.05 -12.34
CA THR A 210 18.92 3.27 -11.19
C THR A 210 18.63 2.23 -10.13
N TRP A 211 19.68 1.54 -9.67
CA TRP A 211 19.56 0.57 -8.60
C TRP A 211 19.49 1.28 -7.23
N VAL A 212 18.44 1.00 -6.47
CA VAL A 212 18.18 1.63 -5.17
C VAL A 212 17.91 0.57 -4.10
N LYS A 213 18.20 0.92 -2.83
CA LYS A 213 17.86 0.08 -1.67
C LYS A 213 16.53 0.49 -1.06
N GLU A 214 16.16 1.76 -1.21
CA GLU A 214 14.96 2.34 -0.61
C GLU A 214 14.02 2.89 -1.66
N ARG A 215 12.73 2.79 -1.40
CA ARG A 215 11.63 3.35 -2.22
C ARG A 215 11.75 2.98 -3.71
N PRO A 216 11.94 1.69 -4.05
CA PRO A 216 11.95 1.25 -5.43
C PRO A 216 10.55 1.42 -6.06
N GLU A 217 10.50 1.58 -7.37
CA GLU A 217 9.27 1.51 -8.18
C GLU A 217 8.98 0.08 -8.59
N VAL A 218 10.04 -0.70 -8.77
CA VAL A 218 9.98 -2.12 -9.12
C VAL A 218 11.00 -2.88 -8.26
N MET A 219 10.55 -3.98 -7.67
CA MET A 219 11.38 -4.94 -6.97
C MET A 219 11.49 -6.21 -7.82
N ILE A 220 12.71 -6.70 -7.99
CA ILE A 220 13.02 -7.91 -8.73
C ILE A 220 13.61 -8.90 -7.74
N LEU A 221 13.04 -10.11 -7.69
CA LEU A 221 13.63 -11.24 -6.97
C LEU A 221 14.07 -12.28 -7.98
N PHE A 222 15.39 -12.50 -8.04
CA PHE A 222 16.02 -13.56 -8.83
C PHE A 222 16.31 -14.77 -7.94
N ASP A 223 15.87 -15.94 -8.36
CA ASP A 223 16.11 -17.20 -7.66
C ASP A 223 17.23 -18.00 -8.36
N THR A 224 18.28 -18.33 -7.62
CA THR A 224 19.48 -18.97 -8.19
C THR A 224 19.30 -20.43 -8.57
N LEU A 225 18.35 -21.16 -7.93
CA LEU A 225 18.10 -22.57 -8.23
C LEU A 225 17.27 -22.76 -9.49
N THR A 226 16.23 -21.95 -9.63
CA THR A 226 15.29 -22.07 -10.75
C THR A 226 15.63 -21.15 -11.91
N LEU A 227 16.56 -20.21 -11.70
CA LEU A 227 16.82 -19.06 -12.56
C LEU A 227 15.54 -18.27 -12.85
N GLY A 228 14.58 -18.33 -11.93
CA GLY A 228 13.30 -17.64 -11.99
C GLY A 228 13.41 -16.16 -11.63
N VAL A 229 12.56 -15.34 -12.22
CA VAL A 229 12.47 -13.90 -11.95
C VAL A 229 11.07 -13.55 -11.55
N ASN A 230 10.88 -13.06 -10.32
CA ASN A 230 9.64 -12.49 -9.84
C ASN A 230 9.75 -10.97 -9.82
N VAL A 231 8.68 -10.30 -10.24
CA VAL A 231 8.62 -8.83 -10.30
C VAL A 231 7.44 -8.32 -9.48
N ASP A 232 7.72 -7.46 -8.52
CA ASP A 232 6.71 -6.70 -7.77
C ASP A 232 6.74 -5.23 -8.20
N ILE A 233 5.65 -4.77 -8.78
CA ILE A 233 5.48 -3.39 -9.25
C ILE A 233 4.77 -2.61 -8.15
N ARG A 234 5.50 -1.70 -7.49
CA ARG A 234 4.99 -0.91 -6.38
C ARG A 234 3.88 0.02 -6.81
N ALA A 235 2.89 0.18 -5.94
CA ALA A 235 1.75 1.03 -6.22
C ALA A 235 2.17 2.49 -6.49
N LEU A 236 1.39 3.16 -7.35
CA LEU A 236 1.46 4.59 -7.59
C LEU A 236 0.35 5.27 -6.77
N PHE A 237 0.69 6.33 -6.06
CA PHE A 237 -0.24 7.08 -5.23
C PHE A 237 -0.46 8.48 -5.80
N LEU A 238 -1.73 8.86 -5.91
CA LEU A 238 -2.14 10.20 -6.34
C LEU A 238 -3.05 10.80 -5.27
N TYR A 239 -2.63 11.94 -4.72
CA TYR A 239 -3.48 12.73 -3.82
C TYR A 239 -4.35 13.67 -4.64
N GLY A 240 -5.58 13.85 -4.19
CA GLY A 240 -6.49 14.81 -4.78
C GLY A 240 -7.55 15.32 -3.80
N ARG A 241 -8.40 16.22 -4.29
CA ARG A 241 -9.62 16.65 -3.60
C ARG A 241 -10.78 16.53 -4.57
N TYR A 242 -11.93 16.03 -4.11
CA TYR A 242 -13.15 15.95 -4.91
C TYR A 242 -14.30 16.70 -4.26
N ARG A 243 -15.12 17.32 -5.07
CA ARG A 243 -16.46 17.75 -4.73
C ARG A 243 -17.45 16.69 -5.20
N LYS A 244 -18.45 16.37 -4.39
CA LYS A 244 -19.58 15.54 -4.78
C LYS A 244 -20.78 16.47 -4.97
N LEU A 245 -21.22 16.66 -6.21
CA LEU A 245 -22.23 17.63 -6.60
C LEU A 245 -23.62 16.99 -6.69
N GLU A 246 -23.67 15.69 -6.97
CA GLU A 246 -24.91 14.90 -7.10
C GLU A 246 -25.13 14.01 -5.87
N ARG A 247 -26.37 13.94 -5.37
CA ARG A 247 -26.79 12.98 -4.35
C ARG A 247 -27.02 11.61 -4.97
N GLY A 248 -26.97 10.55 -4.18
CA GLY A 248 -27.16 9.18 -4.69
C GLY A 248 -25.91 8.50 -5.22
N VAL A 249 -24.75 9.18 -5.23
CA VAL A 249 -23.45 8.61 -5.62
C VAL A 249 -22.68 8.16 -4.37
N PRO A 250 -22.37 6.86 -4.20
CA PRO A 250 -21.57 6.38 -3.08
C PRO A 250 -20.10 6.77 -3.25
N GLN A 251 -19.36 6.86 -2.13
CA GLN A 251 -17.92 7.17 -2.19
C GLN A 251 -17.11 6.05 -2.83
N THR A 252 -17.39 4.79 -2.48
CA THR A 252 -16.68 3.61 -3.00
C THR A 252 -17.60 2.71 -3.79
N ARG A 253 -17.08 1.81 -4.60
CA ARG A 253 -17.85 0.78 -5.29
C ARG A 253 -18.55 -0.12 -4.27
N TRP A 254 -19.83 -0.36 -4.45
CA TRP A 254 -20.59 -1.29 -3.63
C TRP A 254 -20.97 -2.51 -4.46
N PRO A 255 -20.51 -3.72 -4.06
CA PRO A 255 -20.89 -4.94 -4.76
C PRO A 255 -22.39 -5.14 -4.76
N CYS A 256 -22.92 -5.69 -5.83
CA CYS A 256 -24.32 -6.06 -5.93
C CYS A 256 -24.69 -7.02 -4.78
N ARG A 257 -25.77 -6.77 -4.08
CA ARG A 257 -26.22 -7.61 -2.96
C ARG A 257 -26.58 -9.03 -3.38
N ALA A 258 -27.16 -9.21 -4.58
CA ALA A 258 -27.60 -10.51 -5.08
C ALA A 258 -26.41 -11.41 -5.50
N CYS A 259 -25.46 -10.89 -6.32
CA CYS A 259 -24.33 -11.68 -6.80
C CYS A 259 -23.02 -11.44 -6.03
N ARG A 260 -22.99 -10.53 -5.04
CA ARG A 260 -21.82 -10.17 -4.24
C ARG A 260 -20.61 -9.73 -5.08
N GLY A 261 -20.87 -9.06 -6.20
CA GLY A 261 -19.81 -8.60 -7.10
C GLY A 261 -19.21 -9.67 -7.99
N ARG A 262 -19.88 -10.82 -8.20
CA ARG A 262 -19.38 -11.90 -9.08
C ARG A 262 -19.12 -11.35 -10.48
N ASP A 263 -18.02 -11.81 -11.10
CA ASP A 263 -17.68 -11.48 -12.49
C ASP A 263 -18.85 -11.88 -13.42
N GLY A 264 -19.18 -10.93 -14.33
CA GLY A 264 -20.36 -11.06 -15.19
C GLY A 264 -21.68 -10.68 -14.52
N GLY A 265 -21.66 -10.33 -13.21
CA GLY A 265 -22.81 -9.82 -12.47
C GLY A 265 -24.00 -10.79 -12.38
N CYS A 266 -25.21 -10.22 -12.34
CA CYS A 266 -26.49 -10.96 -12.39
C CYS A 266 -27.58 -10.05 -12.98
N GLU A 267 -28.78 -10.58 -13.17
CA GLU A 267 -29.91 -9.82 -13.69
C GLU A 267 -30.25 -8.59 -12.83
N SER A 268 -30.17 -8.69 -11.49
CA SER A 268 -30.44 -7.56 -10.57
C SER A 268 -29.48 -6.38 -10.71
N CYS A 269 -28.27 -6.60 -11.21
CA CYS A 269 -27.29 -5.54 -11.45
C CYS A 269 -26.98 -5.34 -12.93
N ASN A 270 -27.80 -5.91 -13.84
CA ASN A 270 -27.59 -5.84 -15.28
C ASN A 270 -26.16 -6.23 -15.72
N GLY A 271 -25.60 -7.26 -15.08
CA GLY A 271 -24.28 -7.78 -15.41
C GLY A 271 -23.10 -6.99 -14.83
N THR A 272 -23.33 -5.86 -14.14
CA THR A 272 -22.22 -5.00 -13.66
C THR A 272 -21.52 -5.50 -12.40
N GLY A 273 -22.15 -6.40 -11.63
CA GLY A 273 -21.67 -6.80 -10.31
C GLY A 273 -21.76 -5.70 -9.24
N GLN A 274 -22.27 -4.50 -9.58
CA GLN A 274 -22.30 -3.32 -8.73
C GLN A 274 -23.73 -2.98 -8.31
N GLN A 275 -23.93 -2.40 -7.10
CA GLN A 275 -25.22 -1.95 -6.62
C GLN A 275 -25.63 -0.59 -7.22
N TYR A 276 -24.66 0.27 -7.48
CA TYR A 276 -24.82 1.58 -8.08
C TYR A 276 -24.02 1.68 -9.36
N PRO A 277 -24.50 2.40 -10.39
CA PRO A 277 -23.81 2.51 -11.67
C PRO A 277 -22.47 3.25 -11.55
N ASP A 278 -22.41 4.21 -10.63
CA ASP A 278 -21.23 5.04 -10.41
C ASP A 278 -20.89 5.14 -8.92
N SER A 279 -19.65 5.45 -8.64
CA SER A 279 -19.12 5.85 -7.33
C SER A 279 -18.05 6.92 -7.52
N ILE A 280 -17.71 7.67 -6.46
CA ILE A 280 -16.58 8.60 -6.52
C ILE A 280 -15.31 7.84 -6.94
N GLN A 281 -15.10 6.66 -6.35
CA GLN A 281 -13.98 5.79 -6.68
C GLN A 281 -13.96 5.42 -8.16
N SER A 282 -15.07 4.97 -8.76
CA SER A 282 -15.09 4.59 -10.18
C SER A 282 -14.82 5.79 -11.07
N LEU A 283 -15.51 6.91 -10.83
CA LEU A 283 -15.37 8.12 -11.65
C LEU A 283 -13.95 8.70 -11.62
N VAL A 284 -13.24 8.57 -10.49
CA VAL A 284 -11.86 9.05 -10.34
C VAL A 284 -10.85 8.01 -10.82
N CYS A 285 -10.98 6.74 -10.36
CA CYS A 285 -9.93 5.76 -10.54
C CYS A 285 -9.95 5.05 -11.90
N GLU A 286 -11.09 4.88 -12.56
CA GLU A 286 -11.13 4.21 -13.87
C GLU A 286 -10.26 4.90 -14.94
N PRO A 287 -10.34 6.23 -15.14
CA PRO A 287 -9.44 6.91 -16.06
C PRO A 287 -7.96 6.81 -15.64
N LEU A 288 -7.68 6.78 -14.33
CA LEU A 288 -6.32 6.59 -13.79
C LEU A 288 -5.79 5.19 -14.07
N VAL A 289 -6.60 4.15 -13.84
CA VAL A 289 -6.27 2.75 -14.12
C VAL A 289 -6.03 2.55 -15.62
N GLU A 290 -6.91 3.08 -16.48
CA GLU A 290 -6.75 3.01 -17.94
C GLU A 290 -5.44 3.66 -18.39
N ARG A 291 -5.13 4.85 -17.88
CA ARG A 291 -3.93 5.59 -18.27
C ARG A 291 -2.64 4.95 -17.78
N THR A 292 -2.66 4.32 -16.60
CA THR A 292 -1.48 3.70 -15.99
C THR A 292 -1.36 2.22 -16.31
N GLU A 293 -2.37 1.62 -16.93
CA GLU A 293 -2.50 0.17 -17.09
C GLU A 293 -2.30 -0.57 -15.75
N ALA A 294 -2.83 0.01 -14.67
CA ALA A 294 -2.74 -0.58 -13.35
C ALA A 294 -3.67 -1.81 -13.25
N LYS A 295 -3.23 -2.82 -12.52
CA LYS A 295 -4.00 -4.04 -12.30
C LYS A 295 -5.31 -3.81 -11.54
N SER A 296 -5.30 -2.89 -10.59
CA SER A 296 -6.46 -2.50 -9.78
C SER A 296 -6.20 -1.18 -9.06
N ASP A 297 -7.24 -0.67 -8.40
CA ASP A 297 -7.17 0.55 -7.60
C ASP A 297 -7.67 0.33 -6.16
N ALA A 298 -7.30 1.27 -5.27
CA ALA A 298 -7.94 1.48 -3.99
C ALA A 298 -8.15 2.98 -3.77
N PHE A 299 -9.26 3.35 -3.12
CA PHE A 299 -9.62 4.74 -2.87
C PHE A 299 -9.66 5.02 -1.38
N HIS A 300 -8.81 5.93 -0.93
CA HIS A 300 -8.69 6.33 0.47
C HIS A 300 -9.19 7.75 0.63
N GLY A 301 -10.30 7.94 1.34
CA GLY A 301 -10.88 9.28 1.60
C GLY A 301 -10.59 9.75 3.03
N MET A 302 -10.46 11.07 3.23
CA MET A 302 -10.45 11.70 4.55
C MET A 302 -11.87 11.71 5.13
N GLY A 303 -12.27 10.59 5.72
CA GLY A 303 -13.65 10.33 6.12
C GLY A 303 -14.57 10.03 4.94
N ARG A 304 -15.86 9.90 5.24
CA ARG A 304 -16.89 9.50 4.28
C ARG A 304 -18.18 10.27 4.54
N GLU A 305 -18.85 10.66 3.50
CA GLU A 305 -20.23 11.16 3.51
C GLU A 305 -21.22 10.02 3.22
N ASP A 306 -22.47 10.22 3.66
CA ASP A 306 -23.57 9.34 3.29
C ASP A 306 -23.92 9.54 1.79
N ILE A 307 -24.59 8.55 1.20
CA ILE A 307 -24.90 8.54 -0.23
C ILE A 307 -25.77 9.72 -0.66
N ASP A 308 -26.66 10.15 0.22
CA ASP A 308 -27.61 11.27 0.05
C ASP A 308 -27.02 12.64 0.39
N VAL A 309 -25.75 12.71 0.77
CA VAL A 309 -25.05 13.94 1.18
C VAL A 309 -24.13 14.41 0.06
N ARG A 310 -24.16 15.70 -0.28
CA ARG A 310 -23.17 16.34 -1.15
C ARG A 310 -21.92 16.73 -0.35
N CYS A 311 -20.80 16.90 -1.04
CA CYS A 311 -19.58 17.43 -0.48
C CYS A 311 -19.08 18.55 -1.41
N ILE A 312 -19.20 19.77 -0.96
CA ILE A 312 -18.93 21.00 -1.74
C ILE A 312 -17.70 21.75 -1.18
N GLY A 313 -17.61 23.06 -1.36
CA GLY A 313 -16.51 23.89 -0.84
C GLY A 313 -15.17 23.50 -1.43
N ASN A 314 -14.15 23.34 -0.57
CA ASN A 314 -12.81 22.95 -0.98
C ASN A 314 -12.69 21.46 -1.36
N GLY A 315 -13.79 20.70 -1.27
CA GLY A 315 -13.83 19.28 -1.56
C GLY A 315 -13.19 18.40 -0.48
N ARG A 316 -13.35 17.10 -0.62
CA ARG A 316 -12.79 16.11 0.30
C ARG A 316 -11.43 15.61 -0.18
N PRO A 317 -10.41 15.61 0.68
CA PRO A 317 -9.13 14.97 0.38
C PRO A 317 -9.28 13.47 0.15
N PHE A 318 -8.54 12.94 -0.82
CA PHE A 318 -8.41 11.52 -1.08
C PHE A 318 -7.01 11.14 -1.55
N VAL A 319 -6.68 9.87 -1.46
CA VAL A 319 -5.53 9.27 -2.17
C VAL A 319 -6.06 8.11 -3.00
N ALA A 320 -5.77 8.13 -4.30
CA ALA A 320 -5.95 6.98 -5.18
C ALA A 320 -4.66 6.17 -5.19
N GLU A 321 -4.76 4.88 -4.86
CA GLU A 321 -3.67 3.90 -4.93
C GLU A 321 -3.87 3.04 -6.16
N LEU A 322 -2.94 3.10 -7.11
CA LEU A 322 -2.96 2.33 -8.36
C LEU A 322 -1.97 1.17 -8.22
N LYS A 323 -2.49 -0.06 -8.16
CA LYS A 323 -1.69 -1.26 -7.88
C LYS A 323 -1.08 -1.81 -9.16
N SER A 324 0.21 -2.13 -9.11
CA SER A 324 0.98 -2.67 -10.24
C SER A 324 0.81 -1.88 -11.54
N PRO A 325 1.03 -0.54 -11.55
CA PRO A 325 0.91 0.28 -12.75
C PRO A 325 2.06 -0.01 -13.72
N LEU A 326 1.77 -0.08 -15.03
CA LEU A 326 2.80 -0.18 -16.06
C LEU A 326 3.35 1.18 -16.45
N HIS A 327 2.54 2.24 -16.33
CA HIS A 327 2.92 3.62 -16.63
C HIS A 327 2.82 4.50 -15.38
N ARG A 328 3.82 5.36 -15.18
CA ARG A 328 3.93 6.21 -13.97
C ARG A 328 3.99 7.70 -14.28
N THR A 329 4.45 8.08 -15.46
CA THR A 329 4.53 9.48 -15.89
C THR A 329 3.20 9.94 -16.45
N LEU A 330 2.52 10.85 -15.76
CA LEU A 330 1.18 11.31 -16.06
C LEU A 330 1.15 12.82 -16.24
N ASP A 331 0.41 13.29 -17.25
CA ASP A 331 -0.03 14.67 -17.34
C ASP A 331 -1.27 14.83 -16.44
N LEU A 332 -1.03 15.21 -15.19
CA LEU A 332 -2.06 15.27 -14.16
C LEU A 332 -3.12 16.35 -14.43
N GLU A 333 -2.74 17.48 -15.08
CA GLU A 333 -3.70 18.54 -15.42
C GLU A 333 -4.67 18.07 -16.51
N LYS A 334 -4.13 17.42 -17.54
CA LYS A 334 -4.94 16.85 -18.60
C LYS A 334 -5.86 15.76 -18.06
N LEU A 335 -5.32 14.87 -17.24
CA LEU A 335 -6.05 13.76 -16.65
C LEU A 335 -7.17 14.23 -15.72
N MET A 336 -6.93 15.26 -14.90
CA MET A 336 -7.96 15.88 -14.09
C MET A 336 -9.12 16.44 -14.94
N LYS A 337 -8.81 17.09 -16.08
CA LYS A 337 -9.84 17.56 -17.03
C LYS A 337 -10.63 16.41 -17.67
N GLU A 338 -9.95 15.32 -18.00
CA GLU A 338 -10.57 14.10 -18.54
C GLU A 338 -11.51 13.47 -17.50
N ILE A 339 -11.09 13.32 -16.25
CA ILE A 339 -11.90 12.84 -15.13
C ILE A 339 -13.16 13.70 -14.96
N ASN A 340 -13.00 15.02 -14.87
CA ASN A 340 -14.13 15.94 -14.67
C ASN A 340 -15.11 15.91 -15.84
N LYS A 341 -14.62 15.78 -17.07
CA LYS A 341 -15.46 15.62 -18.26
C LYS A 341 -16.25 14.30 -18.25
N ALA A 342 -15.58 13.20 -17.86
CA ALA A 342 -16.21 11.87 -17.79
C ALA A 342 -17.25 11.79 -16.68
N ALA A 343 -17.03 12.50 -15.58
CA ALA A 343 -17.90 12.54 -14.41
C ALA A 343 -19.24 13.26 -14.64
N LYS A 344 -19.42 13.97 -15.75
CA LYS A 344 -20.69 14.61 -16.16
C LYS A 344 -21.34 15.41 -15.03
N GLU A 345 -20.58 16.26 -14.36
CA GLU A 345 -21.03 17.12 -13.25
C GLU A 345 -21.48 16.37 -11.97
N LYS A 346 -21.36 15.05 -11.90
CA LYS A 346 -21.63 14.30 -10.66
C LYS A 346 -20.61 14.61 -9.58
N ILE A 347 -19.36 14.71 -9.99
CA ILE A 347 -18.24 15.10 -9.16
C ILE A 347 -17.31 16.08 -9.89
N GLU A 348 -16.49 16.77 -9.12
CA GLU A 348 -15.41 17.61 -9.63
C GLU A 348 -14.14 17.32 -8.84
N VAL A 349 -13.06 16.92 -9.52
CA VAL A 349 -11.72 16.84 -8.95
C VAL A 349 -11.05 18.21 -9.11
N THR A 350 -10.66 18.83 -7.98
CA THR A 350 -10.13 20.19 -7.95
C THR A 350 -8.61 20.25 -7.81
N VAL A 351 -8.02 19.18 -7.28
CA VAL A 351 -6.57 19.00 -7.12
C VAL A 351 -6.21 17.57 -7.47
N LEU A 352 -5.10 17.38 -8.17
CA LEU A 352 -4.49 16.07 -8.42
C LEU A 352 -2.97 16.21 -8.47
N ARG A 353 -2.25 15.46 -7.63
CA ARG A 353 -0.77 15.46 -7.57
C ARG A 353 -0.23 14.09 -7.18
N TYR A 354 1.04 13.85 -7.47
CA TYR A 354 1.75 12.67 -6.97
C TYR A 354 1.82 12.66 -5.45
N SER A 355 1.81 11.46 -4.89
CA SER A 355 1.81 11.20 -3.45
C SER A 355 2.54 9.91 -3.10
N ASN A 356 2.39 9.45 -1.86
CA ASN A 356 3.01 8.23 -1.35
C ASN A 356 2.14 7.55 -0.29
N ARG A 357 2.55 6.36 0.15
CA ARG A 357 1.82 5.56 1.14
C ARG A 357 1.64 6.27 2.48
N ALA A 358 2.61 7.07 2.92
CA ALA A 358 2.50 7.79 4.20
C ALA A 358 1.34 8.78 4.19
N GLU A 359 1.00 9.36 3.04
CA GLU A 359 -0.15 10.26 2.92
C GLU A 359 -1.49 9.52 3.11
N VAL A 360 -1.57 8.24 2.77
CA VAL A 360 -2.75 7.41 3.07
C VAL A 360 -2.98 7.33 4.58
N SER A 361 -1.93 7.08 5.37
CA SER A 361 -2.01 7.09 6.83
C SER A 361 -2.39 8.47 7.34
N ARG A 362 -1.73 9.52 6.84
CA ARG A 362 -2.03 10.91 7.21
C ARG A 362 -3.50 11.27 7.04
N ILE A 363 -4.11 11.01 5.87
CA ILE A 363 -5.53 11.37 5.65
C ILE A 363 -6.50 10.52 6.46
N LYS A 364 -6.15 9.27 6.81
CA LYS A 364 -6.97 8.40 7.67
C LYS A 364 -6.92 8.82 9.14
N GLU A 365 -5.80 9.30 9.62
CA GLU A 365 -5.56 9.68 11.01
C GLU A 365 -5.95 11.14 11.32
N THR A 366 -5.96 12.00 10.31
CA THR A 366 -6.30 13.42 10.48
C THR A 366 -7.74 13.60 10.96
N LYS A 367 -7.89 14.23 12.13
CA LYS A 367 -9.18 14.57 12.74
C LYS A 367 -9.58 15.99 12.35
N ALA A 368 -9.93 16.17 11.07
CA ALA A 368 -10.34 17.47 10.55
C ALA A 368 -11.75 17.86 11.02
N GLU A 369 -11.91 19.09 11.49
CA GLU A 369 -13.24 19.69 11.68
C GLU A 369 -13.96 19.82 10.35
N LYS A 370 -15.28 19.84 10.38
CA LYS A 370 -16.11 19.95 9.19
C LYS A 370 -17.23 20.95 9.38
N SER A 371 -17.48 21.73 8.35
CA SER A 371 -18.64 22.59 8.25
C SER A 371 -19.72 21.94 7.39
N TYR A 372 -20.95 22.11 7.80
CA TYR A 372 -22.11 21.55 7.13
C TYR A 372 -23.18 22.64 6.97
N THR A 373 -23.96 22.53 5.90
CA THR A 373 -25.24 23.22 5.79
C THR A 373 -26.36 22.18 5.87
N ILE A 374 -27.36 22.42 6.69
CA ILE A 374 -28.41 21.45 6.98
C ILE A 374 -29.75 22.16 6.84
N ARG A 375 -30.68 21.50 6.15
CA ARG A 375 -32.12 21.90 6.14
C ARG A 375 -32.95 20.78 6.74
N PHE A 376 -33.83 21.13 7.64
CA PHE A 376 -34.70 20.20 8.34
C PHE A 376 -36.10 20.80 8.54
N SER A 377 -37.09 19.94 8.64
CA SER A 377 -38.43 20.31 9.02
C SER A 377 -38.65 20.12 10.51
N CYS A 378 -39.45 21.02 11.10
CA CYS A 378 -39.77 20.97 12.52
C CYS A 378 -41.13 21.66 12.72
N GLU A 379 -42.13 20.94 13.27
CA GLU A 379 -43.39 21.57 13.69
C GLU A 379 -43.18 22.19 15.07
N HIS A 380 -43.21 23.52 15.12
CA HIS A 380 -42.91 24.28 16.32
C HIS A 380 -44.00 25.36 16.53
N GLY A 381 -44.20 25.77 17.76
CA GLY A 381 -45.05 26.91 18.11
C GLY A 381 -44.28 28.16 18.50
N LEU A 382 -43.00 28.24 18.12
CA LEU A 382 -42.06 29.30 18.51
C LEU A 382 -41.95 30.34 17.39
N ASP A 383 -41.62 31.58 17.75
CA ASP A 383 -41.24 32.60 16.77
C ASP A 383 -39.80 32.43 16.30
N GLU A 384 -39.46 33.09 15.21
CA GLU A 384 -38.14 33.00 14.58
C GLU A 384 -36.98 33.42 15.52
N GLU A 385 -37.20 34.42 16.37
CA GLU A 385 -36.18 34.91 17.31
C GLU A 385 -35.86 33.85 18.39
N GLU A 386 -36.88 33.22 18.94
CA GLU A 386 -36.72 32.18 19.96
C GLU A 386 -36.11 30.90 19.35
N ILE A 387 -36.47 30.50 18.12
CA ILE A 387 -35.86 29.39 17.39
C ILE A 387 -34.38 29.66 17.21
N THR A 388 -34.05 30.82 16.64
CA THR A 388 -32.66 31.21 16.39
C THR A 388 -31.82 31.18 17.66
N LYS A 389 -32.36 31.73 18.76
CA LYS A 389 -31.67 31.74 20.06
C LYS A 389 -31.46 30.34 20.62
N ARG A 390 -32.44 29.46 20.57
CA ARG A 390 -32.36 28.09 21.07
C ARG A 390 -31.36 27.25 20.24
N ILE A 391 -31.40 27.31 18.93
CA ILE A 391 -30.46 26.63 18.06
C ILE A 391 -29.05 27.15 18.28
N HIS A 392 -28.86 28.48 18.34
CA HIS A 392 -27.58 29.10 18.58
C HIS A 392 -26.97 28.74 19.95
N SER A 393 -27.80 28.41 20.95
CA SER A 393 -27.34 27.99 22.28
C SER A 393 -26.50 26.73 22.28
N LEU A 394 -26.58 25.89 21.22
CA LEU A 394 -25.75 24.71 21.02
C LEU A 394 -24.33 25.04 20.54
N SER A 395 -24.09 26.27 20.11
CA SER A 395 -22.75 26.73 19.69
C SER A 395 -21.77 26.64 20.89
N GLY A 396 -20.62 26.03 20.66
CA GLY A 396 -19.60 25.77 21.69
C GLY A 396 -19.92 24.60 22.64
N GLN A 397 -21.09 23.98 22.55
CA GLN A 397 -21.49 22.87 23.42
C GLN A 397 -20.81 21.56 23.04
N THR A 398 -20.67 20.70 24.03
CA THR A 398 -20.22 19.31 23.84
C THR A 398 -21.42 18.39 23.85
N LEU A 399 -21.58 17.64 22.75
CA LEU A 399 -22.62 16.64 22.59
C LEU A 399 -22.15 15.30 23.15
N GLU A 400 -23.05 14.57 23.80
CA GLU A 400 -22.87 13.15 24.05
C GLU A 400 -23.69 12.38 23.00
N GLN A 401 -22.97 11.70 22.10
CA GLN A 401 -23.58 10.94 21.00
C GLN A 401 -23.30 9.46 21.19
N GLN A 402 -24.33 8.68 21.48
CA GLN A 402 -24.28 7.23 21.40
C GLN A 402 -24.21 6.81 19.93
N THR A 403 -23.64 5.67 19.63
CA THR A 403 -23.61 5.15 18.25
C THR A 403 -25.02 5.16 17.66
N PRO A 404 -25.27 5.87 16.53
CA PRO A 404 -26.59 5.98 15.94
C PRO A 404 -27.21 4.63 15.57
N GLN A 405 -28.54 4.51 15.72
CA GLN A 405 -29.27 3.28 15.37
C GLN A 405 -29.01 2.84 13.94
N ARG A 406 -28.97 3.78 12.98
CA ARG A 406 -28.72 3.50 11.54
C ARG A 406 -27.35 2.87 11.24
N VAL A 407 -26.38 2.97 12.14
CA VAL A 407 -25.03 2.41 11.97
C VAL A 407 -24.66 1.40 13.04
N ALA A 408 -25.59 1.08 13.97
CA ALA A 408 -25.34 0.16 15.09
C ALA A 408 -24.93 -1.25 14.63
N HIS A 409 -25.45 -1.69 13.47
CA HIS A 409 -25.14 -2.99 12.88
C HIS A 409 -23.68 -3.15 12.44
N ARG A 410 -22.91 -2.05 12.31
CA ARG A 410 -21.51 -2.05 11.81
C ARG A 410 -20.54 -1.32 12.71
N ARG A 411 -20.96 -0.81 13.86
CA ARG A 411 -20.10 -0.07 14.81
C ARG A 411 -20.41 -0.46 16.24
N ALA A 412 -19.38 -0.57 17.06
CA ALA A 412 -19.54 -0.79 18.49
C ALA A 412 -20.37 0.32 19.13
N ASP A 413 -21.35 -0.05 19.96
CA ASP A 413 -22.18 0.91 20.68
C ASP A 413 -21.34 1.59 21.76
N LYS A 414 -21.09 2.88 21.56
CA LYS A 414 -20.26 3.72 22.44
C LYS A 414 -20.81 5.14 22.46
N VAL A 415 -20.78 5.76 23.62
CA VAL A 415 -21.03 7.21 23.76
C VAL A 415 -19.74 7.96 23.41
N ARG A 416 -19.83 8.91 22.50
CA ARG A 416 -18.74 9.78 22.06
C ARG A 416 -19.05 11.22 22.38
N LYS A 417 -18.09 11.91 22.98
CA LYS A 417 -18.19 13.37 23.18
C LYS A 417 -17.70 14.06 21.90
N ARG A 418 -18.48 15.00 21.40
CA ARG A 418 -18.18 15.79 20.19
C ARG A 418 -18.54 17.24 20.40
N LYS A 419 -17.69 18.15 19.99
CA LYS A 419 -17.93 19.58 20.17
C LYS A 419 -18.58 20.17 18.91
N VAL A 420 -19.63 20.97 19.12
CA VAL A 420 -20.14 21.92 18.14
C VAL A 420 -19.31 23.18 18.26
N MET A 421 -18.57 23.53 17.22
CA MET A 421 -17.67 24.69 17.25
C MET A 421 -18.44 26.00 17.10
N SER A 422 -19.28 26.07 16.07
CA SER A 422 -20.20 27.21 15.83
C SER A 422 -21.47 26.76 15.12
N ILE A 423 -22.52 27.54 15.28
CA ILE A 423 -23.75 27.50 14.48
C ILE A 423 -23.99 28.90 13.97
N ASP A 424 -24.17 29.05 12.66
CA ASP A 424 -24.26 30.33 11.97
C ASP A 424 -25.36 30.28 10.88
N ASN A 425 -25.71 31.42 10.33
CA ASN A 425 -26.60 31.57 9.18
C ASN A 425 -27.97 30.85 9.32
N ILE A 426 -28.59 30.94 10.50
CA ILE A 426 -29.90 30.33 10.76
C ILE A 426 -30.96 31.09 9.97
N GLN A 427 -31.71 30.38 9.15
CA GLN A 427 -32.85 30.89 8.37
C GLN A 427 -34.09 30.06 8.69
N VAL A 428 -35.19 30.71 8.97
CA VAL A 428 -36.44 30.06 9.31
C VAL A 428 -37.49 30.42 8.24
N GLU A 429 -38.02 29.42 7.57
CA GLU A 429 -39.04 29.54 6.53
C GLU A 429 -40.21 28.62 6.89
N ASP A 430 -41.26 29.17 7.50
CA ASP A 430 -42.37 28.37 8.04
C ASP A 430 -41.90 27.25 8.98
N ASN A 431 -42.12 25.99 8.58
CA ASN A 431 -41.69 24.81 9.34
C ASN A 431 -40.33 24.26 8.87
N GLU A 432 -39.62 24.92 7.97
CA GLU A 432 -38.32 24.53 7.51
C GLU A 432 -37.24 25.48 8.03
N ILE A 433 -36.16 24.90 8.54
CA ILE A 433 -35.06 25.65 9.12
C ILE A 433 -33.76 25.21 8.45
N GLU A 434 -32.98 26.20 8.02
CA GLU A 434 -31.64 25.97 7.46
C GLU A 434 -30.59 26.66 8.31
N PHE A 435 -29.46 26.01 8.52
CA PHE A 435 -28.33 26.59 9.25
C PHE A 435 -27.01 25.99 8.86
N ASP A 436 -25.93 26.74 9.10
CA ASP A 436 -24.55 26.26 8.99
C ASP A 436 -24.06 25.80 10.36
N VAL A 437 -23.35 24.67 10.40
CA VAL A 437 -22.71 24.17 11.63
C VAL A 437 -21.28 23.71 11.38
N ARG A 438 -20.37 24.08 12.24
CA ARG A 438 -19.00 23.55 12.29
C ARG A 438 -18.85 22.63 13.49
N CYS A 439 -18.38 21.41 13.24
CA CYS A 439 -18.27 20.36 14.25
C CYS A 439 -16.89 19.70 14.26
N GLU A 440 -16.55 19.15 15.40
CA GLU A 440 -15.42 18.24 15.57
C GLU A 440 -15.55 17.01 14.67
N SER A 441 -14.42 16.44 14.26
CA SER A 441 -14.39 15.21 13.45
C SER A 441 -15.16 14.07 14.11
N GLY A 442 -15.96 13.37 13.32
CA GLY A 442 -16.74 12.20 13.76
C GLY A 442 -18.04 12.54 14.47
N THR A 443 -18.52 13.80 14.40
CA THR A 443 -19.87 14.18 14.82
C THR A 443 -20.91 13.59 13.86
N TYR A 444 -21.95 13.01 14.42
CA TYR A 444 -23.13 12.53 13.67
C TYR A 444 -24.13 13.69 13.55
N VAL A 445 -24.09 14.35 12.40
CA VAL A 445 -24.78 15.65 12.22
C VAL A 445 -26.29 15.50 12.01
N LYS A 446 -26.74 14.42 11.40
CA LYS A 446 -28.18 14.12 11.30
C LYS A 446 -28.78 13.91 12.68
N GLU A 447 -28.06 13.19 13.53
CA GLU A 447 -28.44 12.91 14.92
C GLU A 447 -28.38 14.16 15.82
N LEU A 448 -27.53 15.14 15.50
CA LEU A 448 -27.56 16.44 16.14
C LEU A 448 -28.92 17.12 15.91
N VAL A 449 -29.55 16.92 14.73
CA VAL A 449 -30.86 17.49 14.42
C VAL A 449 -31.97 16.73 15.13
N HIS A 450 -32.16 15.43 14.84
CA HIS A 450 -33.32 14.65 15.27
C HIS A 450 -33.16 13.89 16.59
N SER A 451 -32.02 14.08 17.30
CA SER A 451 -31.74 13.44 18.59
C SER A 451 -31.49 11.91 18.57
N ASP A 452 -31.97 11.16 17.58
CA ASP A 452 -31.95 9.68 17.53
C ASP A 452 -32.53 9.06 18.80
N GLU A 453 -33.78 9.46 19.14
CA GLU A 453 -34.53 9.02 20.34
C GLU A 453 -33.79 9.30 21.66
N GLY A 454 -33.11 10.44 21.75
CA GLY A 454 -32.36 10.84 22.95
C GLY A 454 -30.93 10.29 23.01
N ARG A 455 -30.43 9.56 21.99
CA ARG A 455 -29.06 9.06 21.91
C ARG A 455 -28.04 10.16 21.64
N THR A 456 -28.49 11.35 21.19
CA THR A 456 -27.69 12.57 21.08
C THR A 456 -28.23 13.65 22.00
N ASN A 457 -27.43 14.12 22.94
CA ASN A 457 -27.80 15.14 23.90
C ASN A 457 -26.63 16.12 24.17
N PRO A 458 -26.83 17.45 24.11
CA PRO A 458 -28.02 18.11 23.58
C PRO A 458 -28.20 17.94 22.07
N SER A 459 -29.42 18.23 21.56
CA SER A 459 -29.76 18.13 20.14
C SER A 459 -30.72 19.30 19.75
N ILE A 460 -30.90 19.56 18.45
CA ILE A 460 -31.83 20.57 17.94
C ILE A 460 -33.25 20.23 18.38
N ALA A 461 -33.72 19.00 18.15
CA ALA A 461 -35.02 18.54 18.60
C ALA A 461 -35.20 18.72 20.10
N GLY A 462 -34.18 18.49 20.90
CA GLY A 462 -34.20 18.67 22.37
C GLY A 462 -34.37 20.15 22.78
N VAL A 463 -33.66 21.07 22.15
CA VAL A 463 -33.75 22.50 22.51
C VAL A 463 -35.00 23.18 21.94
N LEU A 464 -35.54 22.69 20.83
CA LEU A 464 -36.81 23.17 20.25
C LEU A 464 -38.02 22.51 20.90
N GLU A 465 -37.83 21.42 21.65
CA GLU A 465 -38.90 20.61 22.26
C GLU A 465 -39.92 20.12 21.21
N ALA A 466 -39.41 19.75 20.01
CA ALA A 466 -40.22 19.35 18.87
C ALA A 466 -39.53 18.29 18.04
N ASP A 467 -40.26 17.46 17.33
CA ASP A 467 -39.73 16.48 16.42
C ASP A 467 -39.14 17.18 15.18
N CYS A 468 -37.89 16.79 14.83
CA CYS A 468 -37.17 17.36 13.70
C CYS A 468 -36.81 16.27 12.71
N GLU A 469 -36.98 16.50 11.41
CA GLU A 469 -36.64 15.60 10.34
C GLU A 469 -35.68 16.28 9.35
N VAL A 470 -34.51 15.66 9.07
CA VAL A 470 -33.54 16.22 8.14
C VAL A 470 -34.03 16.06 6.70
N ILE A 471 -34.21 17.16 6.00
CA ILE A 471 -34.57 17.19 4.58
C ILE A 471 -33.34 16.94 3.73
N TRP A 472 -32.26 17.70 3.98
CA TRP A 472 -30.98 17.47 3.33
C TRP A 472 -29.82 17.99 4.18
N LEU A 473 -28.65 17.45 3.88
CA LEU A 473 -27.37 17.78 4.50
C LEU A 473 -26.30 17.88 3.42
N ASP A 474 -25.45 18.90 3.50
CA ASP A 474 -24.27 19.06 2.67
C ASP A 474 -23.02 19.29 3.52
N VAL A 475 -21.92 18.60 3.17
CA VAL A 475 -20.61 18.93 3.70
C VAL A 475 -20.13 20.19 2.98
N LYS A 476 -20.16 21.33 3.69
CA LYS A 476 -19.75 22.64 3.17
C LYS A 476 -18.25 22.76 3.03
N ASP A 477 -17.52 22.30 4.05
CA ASP A 477 -16.06 22.30 4.01
C ASP A 477 -15.45 21.24 4.95
N ILE A 478 -14.22 20.84 4.64
CA ILE A 478 -13.36 19.98 5.46
C ILE A 478 -12.10 20.76 5.76
N HIS A 479 -11.94 21.17 7.03
CA HIS A 479 -10.82 21.99 7.50
C HIS A 479 -9.57 21.13 7.72
N ALA A 480 -8.96 20.74 6.62
CA ALA A 480 -7.69 20.00 6.58
C ALA A 480 -6.75 20.70 5.60
N ASP A 481 -5.52 20.90 6.04
CA ASP A 481 -4.43 21.45 5.25
C ASP A 481 -3.89 20.43 4.24
#